data_3a1b2a56f4e36f65f29eb2dc097721bd
#
_entry.id   3a1b2a56f4e36f65f29eb2dc097721bd
#
_cell.length_a   1.000
_cell.length_b   1.000
_cell.length_c   1.000
_cell.angle_alpha   90.00
_cell.angle_beta   90.00
_cell.angle_gamma   90.00
#
_symmetry.space_group_name_H-M   'P 1'
#
loop_
_entity.id
_entity.type
_entity.pdbx_description
1 polymer ?
#
loop_
_entity_poly.entity_id
_entity_poly.type
_entity_poly.pdbx_seq_one_letter_code
_entity_poly.pdbx_strand_id
1 'polypeptide(L)'
;MAKTVLICDDALFMRTMLAGILTGAGFEILGEAQTGTEAVKQYRELQPDLVTMDIVMPDMGGIDAVRAIIKEYPHARILMCSAMGQQALVIEAIQAGARDFVVKPFQPSRVLEAVQRVLG
;
A
#
# COMPACT_ATOMS: atom_id res chain seq x y z
N MET A 1 -18.29 3.05 10.43
CA MET A 1 -17.16 3.99 10.30
C MET A 1 -16.35 3.62 9.08
N ALA A 2 -15.85 4.62 8.38
CA ALA A 2 -15.03 4.38 7.20
C ALA A 2 -13.70 3.74 7.60
N LYS A 3 -13.23 2.77 6.79
CA LYS A 3 -11.89 2.23 6.94
C LYS A 3 -10.87 3.27 6.45
N THR A 4 -9.72 3.30 7.09
CA THR A 4 -8.71 4.32 6.85
C THR A 4 -7.54 3.76 6.06
N VAL A 5 -6.93 4.58 5.21
CA VAL A 5 -5.88 4.15 4.29
C VAL A 5 -4.71 5.13 4.29
N LEU A 6 -3.49 4.58 4.25
CA LEU A 6 -2.26 5.31 3.96
C LEU A 6 -1.80 4.88 2.57
N ILE A 7 -1.58 5.83 1.67
CA ILE A 7 -1.15 5.56 0.29
C ILE A 7 0.34 5.91 0.14
N CYS A 8 1.15 4.94 -0.28
CA CYS A 8 2.60 5.10 -0.41
C CYS A 8 3.03 4.85 -1.86
N ASP A 9 3.45 5.91 -2.54
CA ASP A 9 3.91 5.87 -3.93
C ASP A 9 4.68 7.18 -4.17
N ASP A 10 5.78 7.14 -4.89
CA ASP A 10 6.55 8.36 -5.18
C ASP A 10 5.93 9.21 -6.30
N ALA A 11 4.99 8.66 -7.06
CA ALA A 11 4.33 9.37 -8.15
C ALA A 11 3.00 9.97 -7.70
N LEU A 12 2.91 11.30 -7.74
CA LEU A 12 1.68 12.01 -7.37
C LEU A 12 0.48 11.54 -8.18
N PHE A 13 0.66 11.32 -9.48
CA PHE A 13 -0.42 10.87 -10.36
C PHE A 13 -1.01 9.54 -9.87
N MET A 14 -0.17 8.60 -9.47
CA MET A 14 -0.62 7.29 -8.98
C MET A 14 -1.35 7.43 -7.65
N ARG A 15 -0.83 8.27 -6.73
CA ARG A 15 -1.50 8.51 -5.45
C ARG A 15 -2.88 9.13 -5.66
N THR A 16 -2.97 10.10 -6.56
CA THR A 16 -4.24 10.77 -6.85
C THR A 16 -5.26 9.79 -7.43
N MET A 17 -4.82 8.94 -8.37
CA MET A 17 -5.70 7.95 -8.99
C MET A 17 -6.20 6.95 -7.96
N LEU A 18 -5.32 6.42 -7.14
CA LEU A 18 -5.68 5.42 -6.13
C LEU A 18 -6.57 6.03 -5.06
N ALA A 19 -6.28 7.26 -4.63
CA ALA A 19 -7.13 7.97 -3.67
C ALA A 19 -8.54 8.14 -4.21
N GLY A 20 -8.69 8.48 -5.49
CA GLY A 20 -10.01 8.61 -6.12
C GLY A 20 -10.79 7.30 -6.10
N ILE A 21 -10.14 6.19 -6.43
CA ILE A 21 -10.76 4.86 -6.40
C ILE A 21 -11.23 4.53 -4.99
N LEU A 22 -10.38 4.73 -4.00
CA LEU A 22 -10.67 4.35 -2.62
C LEU A 22 -11.71 5.26 -1.96
N THR A 23 -11.62 6.57 -2.15
CA THR A 23 -12.62 7.49 -1.60
C THR A 23 -13.98 7.26 -2.24
N GLY A 24 -14.01 6.96 -3.54
CA GLY A 24 -15.25 6.61 -4.23
C GLY A 24 -15.91 5.35 -3.66
N ALA A 25 -15.15 4.48 -3.03
CA ALA A 25 -15.64 3.25 -2.40
C ALA A 25 -15.89 3.41 -0.89
N GLY A 26 -15.77 4.63 -0.36
CA GLY A 26 -16.08 4.92 1.05
C GLY A 26 -14.90 4.86 2.01
N PHE A 27 -13.67 4.73 1.51
CA PHE A 27 -12.48 4.75 2.36
C PHE A 27 -12.05 6.19 2.66
N GLU A 28 -11.41 6.37 3.83
CA GLU A 28 -10.85 7.66 4.21
C GLU A 28 -9.34 7.62 4.07
N ILE A 29 -8.77 8.55 3.31
CA ILE A 29 -7.32 8.64 3.13
C ILE A 29 -6.74 9.48 4.26
N LEU A 30 -5.94 8.87 5.13
CA LEU A 30 -5.32 9.56 6.26
C LEU A 30 -4.03 10.28 5.89
N GLY A 31 -3.32 9.78 4.90
CA GLY A 31 -2.06 10.37 4.51
C GLY A 31 -1.50 9.75 3.24
N GLU A 32 -0.43 10.35 2.75
CA GLU A 32 0.31 9.90 1.58
C GLU A 32 1.79 9.97 1.88
N ALA A 33 2.52 8.93 1.46
CA ALA A 33 3.97 8.87 1.63
C ALA A 33 4.64 8.70 0.27
N GLN A 34 5.81 9.31 0.09
CA GLN A 34 6.57 9.27 -1.16
C GLN A 34 7.78 8.35 -1.09
N THR A 35 8.17 7.94 0.10
CA THR A 35 9.33 7.06 0.33
C THR A 35 8.97 6.00 1.35
N GLY A 36 9.74 4.92 1.37
CA GLY A 36 9.54 3.89 2.38
C GLY A 36 9.76 4.42 3.80
N THR A 37 10.72 5.33 3.98
CA THR A 37 10.99 5.95 5.27
C THR A 37 9.77 6.73 5.77
N GLU A 38 9.16 7.53 4.90
CA GLU A 38 7.92 8.24 5.24
C GLU A 38 6.78 7.29 5.53
N ALA A 39 6.68 6.19 4.76
CA ALA A 39 5.63 5.20 4.95
C ALA A 39 5.70 4.59 6.35
N VAL A 40 6.89 4.19 6.80
CA VAL A 40 7.09 3.63 8.14
C VAL A 40 6.72 4.65 9.20
N LYS A 41 7.20 5.88 9.05
CA LYS A 41 6.91 6.96 10.02
C LYS A 41 5.42 7.24 10.11
N GLN A 42 4.75 7.40 8.96
CA GLN A 42 3.33 7.71 8.94
C GLN A 42 2.49 6.55 9.44
N TYR A 43 2.90 5.31 9.18
CA TYR A 43 2.19 4.16 9.72
C TYR A 43 2.18 4.20 11.26
N ARG A 44 3.31 4.51 11.89
CA ARG A 44 3.37 4.63 13.34
C ARG A 44 2.43 5.70 13.86
N GLU A 45 2.41 6.84 13.20
CA GLU A 45 1.61 7.99 13.64
C GLU A 45 0.11 7.78 13.41
N LEU A 46 -0.26 7.20 12.27
CA LEU A 46 -1.65 7.13 11.83
C LEU A 46 -2.32 5.80 12.12
N GLN A 47 -1.56 4.72 12.12
CA GLN A 47 -2.06 3.35 12.27
C GLN A 47 -3.32 3.09 11.44
N PRO A 48 -3.23 3.21 10.10
CA PRO A 48 -4.38 3.03 9.22
C PRO A 48 -4.85 1.58 9.18
N ASP A 49 -6.08 1.37 8.75
CA ASP A 49 -6.62 0.02 8.55
C ASP A 49 -5.96 -0.68 7.37
N LEU A 50 -5.52 0.09 6.38
CA LEU A 50 -4.93 -0.42 5.14
C LEU A 50 -3.78 0.45 4.71
N VAL A 51 -2.72 -0.16 4.20
CA VAL A 51 -1.62 0.55 3.54
C VAL A 51 -1.53 0.05 2.10
N THR A 52 -1.48 0.97 1.14
CA THR A 52 -1.07 0.63 -0.22
C THR A 52 0.38 1.04 -0.39
N MET A 53 1.22 0.14 -0.88
CA MET A 53 2.67 0.30 -0.90
C MET A 53 3.23 0.00 -2.28
N ASP A 54 3.80 1.01 -2.93
CA ASP A 54 4.54 0.80 -4.18
C ASP A 54 5.84 0.03 -3.86
N ILE A 55 6.27 -0.81 -4.79
CA ILE A 55 7.47 -1.62 -4.59
C ILE A 55 8.73 -0.76 -4.67
N VAL A 56 8.81 0.13 -5.67
CA VAL A 56 10.01 0.94 -5.91
C VAL A 56 9.76 2.38 -5.51
N MET A 57 10.48 2.83 -4.50
CA MET A 57 10.43 4.23 -4.02
C MET A 57 11.84 4.66 -3.64
N PRO A 58 12.14 5.98 -3.67
CA PRO A 58 13.46 6.46 -3.25
C PRO A 58 13.68 6.30 -1.74
N ASP A 59 14.91 6.42 -1.30
CA ASP A 59 15.40 6.23 0.06
C ASP A 59 15.24 4.80 0.53
N MET A 60 14.05 4.42 0.95
CA MET A 60 13.72 3.06 1.33
C MET A 60 12.65 2.55 0.38
N GLY A 61 12.89 1.42 -0.25
CA GLY A 61 11.91 0.78 -1.14
C GLY A 61 10.74 0.20 -0.37
N GLY A 62 9.69 -0.15 -1.11
CA GLY A 62 8.46 -0.65 -0.51
C GLY A 62 8.62 -1.96 0.26
N ILE A 63 9.45 -2.87 -0.23
CA ILE A 63 9.65 -4.17 0.44
C ILE A 63 10.33 -3.98 1.80
N ASP A 64 11.33 -3.10 1.88
CA ASP A 64 11.99 -2.81 3.15
C ASP A 64 11.03 -2.10 4.11
N ALA A 65 10.16 -1.24 3.58
CA ALA A 65 9.12 -0.60 4.39
C ALA A 65 8.15 -1.64 4.95
N VAL A 66 7.74 -2.61 4.14
CA VAL A 66 6.89 -3.73 4.61
C VAL A 66 7.57 -4.47 5.75
N ARG A 67 8.85 -4.82 5.58
CA ARG A 67 9.61 -5.53 6.63
C ARG A 67 9.63 -4.73 7.93
N ALA A 68 9.89 -3.43 7.84
CA ALA A 68 9.95 -2.56 9.02
C ALA A 68 8.59 -2.44 9.71
N ILE A 69 7.52 -2.27 8.94
CA ILE A 69 6.17 -2.13 9.49
C ILE A 69 5.73 -3.45 10.14
N ILE A 70 5.90 -4.57 9.45
CA ILE A 70 5.47 -5.88 9.95
C ILE A 70 6.25 -6.29 11.20
N LYS A 71 7.54 -5.94 11.28
CA LYS A 71 8.35 -6.23 12.46
C LYS A 71 7.76 -5.59 13.71
N GLU A 72 7.29 -4.37 13.59
CA GLU A 72 6.72 -3.61 14.72
C GLU A 72 5.22 -3.86 14.88
N TYR A 73 4.52 -4.05 13.77
CA TYR A 73 3.06 -4.24 13.72
C TYR A 73 2.72 -5.48 12.89
N PRO A 74 2.81 -6.70 13.51
CA PRO A 74 2.64 -7.96 12.75
C PRO A 74 1.28 -8.12 12.06
N HIS A 75 0.27 -7.39 12.50
CA HIS A 75 -1.07 -7.48 11.92
C HIS A 75 -1.38 -6.37 10.91
N ALA A 76 -0.37 -5.57 10.53
CA ALA A 76 -0.55 -4.53 9.52
C ALA A 76 -1.06 -5.13 8.21
N ARG A 77 -2.01 -4.45 7.59
CA ARG A 77 -2.65 -4.91 6.35
C ARG A 77 -2.10 -4.09 5.19
N ILE A 78 -1.25 -4.72 4.41
CA ILE A 78 -0.51 -4.05 3.34
C ILE A 78 -0.84 -4.67 2.00
N LEU A 79 -1.26 -3.81 1.06
CA LEU A 79 -1.52 -4.17 -0.33
C LEU A 79 -0.40 -3.58 -1.18
N MET A 80 0.34 -4.43 -1.90
CA MET A 80 1.41 -3.95 -2.77
C MET A 80 0.85 -3.44 -4.08
N CYS A 81 1.52 -2.43 -4.64
CA CYS A 81 1.23 -1.91 -5.97
C CYS A 81 2.49 -2.11 -6.83
N SER A 82 2.36 -2.86 -7.92
CA SER A 82 3.52 -3.20 -8.74
C SER A 82 3.33 -2.78 -10.19
N ALA A 83 4.44 -2.55 -10.89
CA ALA A 83 4.43 -2.42 -12.34
C ALA A 83 4.43 -3.83 -12.96
N MET A 84 4.09 -3.92 -14.23
CA MET A 84 4.20 -5.18 -14.97
C MET A 84 5.67 -5.61 -15.00
N GLY A 85 5.90 -6.91 -14.89
CA GLY A 85 7.26 -7.46 -14.92
C GLY A 85 7.96 -7.52 -13.58
N GLN A 86 7.29 -7.19 -12.48
CA GLN A 86 7.89 -7.20 -11.14
C GLN A 86 7.47 -8.41 -10.31
N GLN A 87 7.17 -9.55 -10.93
CA GLN A 87 6.65 -10.73 -10.24
C GLN A 87 7.56 -11.23 -9.12
N ALA A 88 8.87 -11.25 -9.36
CA ALA A 88 9.83 -11.71 -8.34
C ALA A 88 9.80 -10.80 -7.10
N LEU A 89 9.65 -9.49 -7.32
CA LEU A 89 9.57 -8.53 -6.23
C LEU A 89 8.25 -8.64 -5.47
N VAL A 90 7.15 -8.94 -6.18
CA VAL A 90 5.86 -9.19 -5.54
C VAL A 90 5.94 -10.39 -4.60
N ILE A 91 6.56 -11.47 -5.05
CA ILE A 91 6.76 -12.66 -4.21
C ILE A 91 7.56 -12.30 -2.96
N GLU A 92 8.64 -11.55 -3.12
CA GLU A 92 9.46 -11.11 -1.99
C GLU A 92 8.66 -10.25 -1.02
N ALA A 93 7.79 -9.36 -1.52
CA ALA A 93 6.93 -8.52 -0.70
C ALA A 93 5.92 -9.35 0.10
N ILE A 94 5.31 -10.36 -0.52
CA ILE A 94 4.38 -11.26 0.16
C ILE A 94 5.12 -12.04 1.26
N GLN A 95 6.32 -12.53 0.97
CA GLN A 95 7.14 -13.22 1.97
C GLN A 95 7.52 -12.29 3.13
N ALA A 96 7.64 -10.99 2.87
CA ALA A 96 7.94 -10.00 3.90
C ALA A 96 6.73 -9.66 4.77
N GLY A 97 5.52 -10.02 4.35
CA GLY A 97 4.32 -9.82 5.14
C GLY A 97 3.18 -9.08 4.47
N ALA A 98 3.36 -8.62 3.23
CA ALA A 98 2.25 -8.03 2.47
C ALA A 98 1.19 -9.11 2.19
N ARG A 99 -0.07 -8.71 2.11
CA ARG A 99 -1.17 -9.69 2.03
C ARG A 99 -1.66 -9.95 0.62
N ASP A 100 -1.47 -9.00 -0.30
CA ASP A 100 -1.90 -9.15 -1.68
C ASP A 100 -1.21 -8.08 -2.52
N PHE A 101 -1.53 -8.04 -3.81
CA PHE A 101 -0.96 -7.05 -4.73
C PHE A 101 -1.95 -6.68 -5.83
N VAL A 102 -1.74 -5.50 -6.42
CA VAL A 102 -2.40 -5.06 -7.66
C VAL A 102 -1.35 -4.55 -8.62
N VAL A 103 -1.62 -4.61 -9.91
CA VAL A 103 -0.68 -4.23 -10.97
C VAL A 103 -1.13 -2.92 -11.62
N LYS A 104 -0.18 -2.03 -11.87
CA LYS A 104 -0.42 -0.79 -12.61
C LYS A 104 -0.49 -1.09 -14.11
N PRO A 105 -1.34 -0.40 -14.88
CA PRO A 105 -2.25 0.66 -14.47
C PRO A 105 -3.44 0.11 -13.68
N PHE A 106 -3.90 0.88 -12.70
CA PHE A 106 -4.97 0.42 -11.81
C PHE A 106 -6.30 0.30 -12.53
N GLN A 107 -6.95 -0.83 -12.32
CA GLN A 107 -8.35 -1.04 -12.68
C GLN A 107 -9.17 -0.99 -11.40
N PRO A 108 -10.14 -0.08 -11.29
CA PRO A 108 -10.86 0.10 -10.02
C PRO A 108 -11.45 -1.18 -9.43
N SER A 109 -12.06 -2.03 -10.25
CA SER A 109 -12.64 -3.28 -9.76
C SER A 109 -11.59 -4.22 -9.19
N ARG A 110 -10.40 -4.30 -9.82
CA ARG A 110 -9.30 -5.13 -9.34
C ARG A 110 -8.75 -4.62 -8.03
N VAL A 111 -8.59 -3.30 -7.91
CA VAL A 111 -8.11 -2.67 -6.67
C VAL A 111 -9.08 -2.97 -5.53
N LEU A 112 -10.37 -2.78 -5.76
CA LEU A 112 -11.37 -2.99 -4.71
C LEU A 112 -11.49 -4.46 -4.31
N GLU A 113 -11.37 -5.39 -5.26
CA GLU A 113 -11.33 -6.83 -4.94
C GLU A 113 -10.14 -7.16 -4.04
N ALA A 114 -8.95 -6.65 -4.37
CA ALA A 114 -7.74 -6.90 -3.59
C ALA A 114 -7.87 -6.29 -2.19
N VAL A 115 -8.40 -5.08 -2.10
CA VAL A 115 -8.65 -4.41 -0.82
C VAL A 115 -9.57 -5.25 0.06
N GLN A 116 -10.65 -5.79 -0.50
CA GLN A 116 -11.57 -6.66 0.23
C GLN A 116 -10.86 -7.91 0.76
N ARG A 117 -10.02 -8.54 -0.05
CA ARG A 117 -9.25 -9.72 0.40
C ARG A 117 -8.29 -9.37 1.54
N VAL A 118 -7.64 -8.21 1.46
CA VAL A 118 -6.68 -7.78 2.48
C VAL A 118 -7.38 -7.46 3.80
N LEU A 119 -8.54 -6.82 3.74
CA LEU A 119 -9.31 -6.42 4.92
C LEU A 119 -10.22 -7.52 5.46
N GLY A 120 -10.66 -8.39 4.59
CA GLY A 120 -11.55 -9.51 4.96
C GLY A 120 -10.84 -10.63 5.63
#